data_c928da5156bc521b193818d89672ce73
#
_entry.id   c928da5156bc521b193818d89672ce73
#
_cell.length_a   1.000
_cell.length_b   1.000
_cell.length_c   1.000
_cell.angle_alpha   90.00
_cell.angle_beta   90.00
_cell.angle_gamma   90.00
#
_symmetry.space_group_name_H-M   'P 1'
#
loop_
_entity.id
_entity.type
_entity.pdbx_description
1 polymer ?
#
loop_
_entity_poly.entity_id
_entity_poly.type
_entity_poly.pdbx_seq_one_letter_code
_entity_poly.pdbx_strand_id
1 'polypeptide(L)'
;MHAPLAFNYPWTKLPDSLFPRILREYLDWGVDTFVFTDDLVRQCLQDEGRIGFLKGLCQRFGIRFVAMHSPFGRKDDLNIPVAQEEREQMWQTHRRAMEIAADFGSRTYTMHVGAYHYIMEHTPREVLRPLAHQSLEVLLPTAEKLGLVIAVENSFEPSNSAHEVLSLITPFLGNPAIGVCYDTGHAHIQAPYPWKKRENYPEEHLQHTWWEGFQLEPDALALLQPHVVTCHIHDNTGYADLHAMPFDGTIPWDTLMPALRACPRMLEFQTEQCFDEGTNWAGKLLAPPGGYSIRRQVETFQKLGFPA
;
A
#
# COMPACT_ATOMS: atom_id res chain seq x y z
N MET A 1 -20.53 6.68 -10.25
CA MET A 1 -19.29 7.50 -10.25
C MET A 1 -18.13 6.51 -10.25
N HIS A 2 -17.12 6.75 -11.07
CA HIS A 2 -15.91 5.91 -11.01
C HIS A 2 -15.10 6.31 -9.76
N ALA A 3 -14.52 5.32 -9.08
CA ALA A 3 -13.60 5.57 -7.98
C ALA A 3 -12.39 6.38 -8.50
N PRO A 4 -11.94 7.43 -7.79
CA PRO A 4 -10.82 8.25 -8.23
C PRO A 4 -9.51 7.48 -8.18
N LEU A 5 -8.50 7.99 -8.90
CA LEU A 5 -7.12 7.55 -8.81
C LEU A 5 -6.32 8.53 -7.95
N ALA A 6 -5.68 8.06 -6.90
CA ALA A 6 -4.75 8.82 -6.07
C ALA A 6 -3.32 8.56 -6.53
N PHE A 7 -2.55 9.61 -6.76
CA PHE A 7 -1.18 9.49 -7.22
C PHE A 7 -0.19 9.47 -6.05
N ASN A 8 0.63 8.44 -5.99
CA ASN A 8 1.79 8.38 -5.11
C ASN A 8 2.94 9.18 -5.73
N TYR A 9 3.69 9.90 -4.90
CA TYR A 9 4.91 10.60 -5.29
C TYR A 9 5.92 10.59 -4.12
N PRO A 10 7.23 10.48 -4.36
CA PRO A 10 8.25 10.43 -3.31
C PRO A 10 8.55 11.82 -2.72
N TRP A 11 7.57 12.40 -2.04
CA TRP A 11 7.60 13.78 -1.55
C TRP A 11 8.80 14.08 -0.64
N THR A 12 9.16 13.15 0.23
CA THR A 12 10.21 13.37 1.24
C THR A 12 11.63 13.34 0.67
N LYS A 13 11.79 12.84 -0.57
CA LYS A 13 13.07 12.86 -1.28
C LYS A 13 13.37 14.22 -1.93
N LEU A 14 12.43 15.16 -1.85
CA LEU A 14 12.55 16.48 -2.45
C LEU A 14 12.56 17.58 -1.37
N PRO A 15 13.31 18.67 -1.60
CA PRO A 15 13.17 19.86 -0.78
C PRO A 15 11.78 20.49 -0.98
N ASP A 16 11.21 21.03 0.09
CA ASP A 16 9.88 21.67 0.10
C ASP A 16 9.68 22.74 -0.97
N SER A 17 10.74 23.42 -1.35
CA SER A 17 10.73 24.45 -2.42
C SER A 17 10.33 23.92 -3.79
N LEU A 18 10.45 22.61 -4.03
CA LEU A 18 10.04 21.96 -5.29
C LEU A 18 8.58 21.50 -5.30
N PHE A 19 7.92 21.33 -4.16
CA PHE A 19 6.52 20.91 -4.12
C PHE A 19 5.59 21.75 -4.98
N PRO A 20 5.66 23.11 -4.98
CA PRO A 20 4.82 23.92 -5.84
C PRO A 20 5.03 23.66 -7.34
N ARG A 21 6.23 23.30 -7.76
CA ARG A 21 6.51 22.96 -9.16
C ARG A 21 5.93 21.61 -9.54
N ILE A 22 6.16 20.61 -8.71
CA ILE A 22 5.65 19.24 -8.92
C ILE A 22 4.12 19.24 -8.95
N LEU A 23 3.48 19.93 -7.99
CA LEU A 23 2.03 20.02 -7.95
C LEU A 23 1.44 20.70 -9.19
N ARG A 24 2.08 21.76 -9.72
CA ARG A 24 1.64 22.37 -10.98
C ARG A 24 1.74 21.40 -12.14
N GLU A 25 2.84 20.66 -12.25
CA GLU A 25 3.01 19.67 -13.31
C GLU A 25 1.89 18.61 -13.28
N TYR A 26 1.52 18.09 -12.09
CA TYR A 26 0.37 17.20 -11.97
C TYR A 26 -0.96 17.86 -12.33
N LEU A 27 -1.19 19.10 -11.87
CA LEU A 27 -2.40 19.86 -12.18
C LEU A 27 -2.54 20.19 -13.67
N ASP A 28 -1.43 20.44 -14.37
CA ASP A 28 -1.41 20.64 -15.83
C ASP A 28 -1.87 19.37 -16.59
N TRP A 29 -1.76 18.20 -15.95
CA TRP A 29 -2.28 16.92 -16.41
C TRP A 29 -3.68 16.56 -15.84
N GLY A 30 -4.32 17.47 -15.11
CA GLY A 30 -5.64 17.24 -14.50
C GLY A 30 -5.63 16.42 -13.21
N VAL A 31 -4.46 16.13 -12.64
CA VAL A 31 -4.32 15.35 -11.40
C VAL A 31 -4.36 16.26 -10.18
N ASP A 32 -5.35 16.06 -9.32
CA ASP A 32 -5.55 16.80 -8.07
C ASP A 32 -5.63 15.92 -6.82
N THR A 33 -5.52 14.59 -6.98
CA THR A 33 -5.67 13.60 -5.91
C THR A 33 -4.40 12.81 -5.68
N PHE A 34 -3.97 12.72 -4.41
CA PHE A 34 -2.71 12.11 -4.02
C PHE A 34 -2.87 11.14 -2.86
N VAL A 35 -1.90 10.24 -2.74
CA VAL A 35 -1.69 9.39 -1.56
C VAL A 35 -0.85 10.16 -0.55
N PHE A 36 -1.28 10.16 0.70
CA PHE A 36 -0.47 10.60 1.83
C PHE A 36 0.45 9.44 2.22
N THR A 37 1.69 9.50 1.76
CA THR A 37 2.65 8.41 1.91
C THR A 37 3.11 8.22 3.35
N ASP A 38 3.58 7.03 3.71
CA ASP A 38 4.06 6.70 5.06
C ASP A 38 5.18 7.62 5.55
N ASP A 39 6.08 8.00 4.67
CA ASP A 39 7.19 8.92 4.96
C ASP A 39 6.69 10.36 5.22
N LEU A 40 5.64 10.85 4.53
CA LEU A 40 4.97 12.12 4.87
C LEU A 40 4.27 12.03 6.23
N VAL A 41 3.60 10.92 6.51
CA VAL A 41 2.97 10.68 7.82
C VAL A 41 4.00 10.76 8.93
N ARG A 42 5.15 10.09 8.76
CA ARG A 42 6.25 10.12 9.74
C ARG A 42 6.77 11.53 9.98
N GLN A 43 6.90 12.35 8.94
CA GLN A 43 7.27 13.76 9.11
C GLN A 43 6.23 14.52 9.94
N CYS A 44 4.94 14.32 9.69
CA CYS A 44 3.86 14.96 10.44
C CYS A 44 3.77 14.48 11.90
N LEU A 45 4.10 13.22 12.17
CA LEU A 45 4.17 12.69 13.53
C LEU A 45 5.34 13.27 14.34
N GLN A 46 6.41 13.67 13.65
CA GLN A 46 7.61 14.26 14.28
C GLN A 46 7.53 15.78 14.41
N ASP A 47 6.82 16.44 13.49
CA ASP A 47 6.71 17.90 13.43
C ASP A 47 5.27 18.34 13.04
N GLU A 48 4.53 18.89 13.97
CA GLU A 48 3.18 19.42 13.73
C GLU A 48 3.18 20.59 12.72
N GLY A 49 4.26 21.33 12.60
CA GLY A 49 4.41 22.39 11.59
C GLY A 49 4.29 21.84 10.18
N ARG A 50 4.67 20.56 9.96
CA ARG A 50 4.54 19.87 8.67
C ARG A 50 3.08 19.74 8.23
N ILE A 51 2.16 19.48 9.17
CA ILE A 51 0.71 19.43 8.90
C ILE A 51 0.23 20.77 8.35
N GLY A 52 0.61 21.87 9.00
CA GLY A 52 0.25 23.23 8.55
C GLY A 52 0.79 23.54 7.15
N PHE A 53 2.03 23.17 6.88
CA PHE A 53 2.67 23.33 5.56
C PHE A 53 1.89 22.57 4.46
N LEU A 54 1.59 21.29 4.66
CA LEU A 54 0.86 20.46 3.70
C LEU A 54 -0.57 20.96 3.49
N LYS A 55 -1.28 21.35 4.54
CA LYS A 55 -2.61 22.01 4.42
C LYS A 55 -2.56 23.28 3.60
N GLY A 56 -1.53 24.09 3.79
CA GLY A 56 -1.29 25.28 2.97
C GLY A 56 -1.12 24.96 1.49
N LEU A 57 -0.43 23.86 1.14
CA LEU A 57 -0.34 23.37 -0.23
C LEU A 57 -1.71 22.91 -0.77
N CYS A 58 -2.45 22.13 0.01
CA CYS A 58 -3.79 21.68 -0.38
C CYS A 58 -4.70 22.88 -0.71
N GLN A 59 -4.73 23.88 0.15
CA GLN A 59 -5.55 25.10 -0.07
C GLN A 59 -5.09 25.92 -1.27
N ARG A 60 -3.77 26.09 -1.42
CA ARG A 60 -3.19 26.91 -2.49
C ARG A 60 -3.37 26.30 -3.87
N PHE A 61 -3.25 24.99 -3.99
CA PHE A 61 -3.25 24.27 -5.26
C PHE A 61 -4.56 23.53 -5.54
N GLY A 62 -5.50 23.48 -4.61
CA GLY A 62 -6.76 22.74 -4.76
C GLY A 62 -6.57 21.23 -4.80
N ILE A 63 -5.48 20.72 -4.24
CA ILE A 63 -5.20 19.28 -4.20
C ILE A 63 -5.78 18.61 -2.95
N ARG A 64 -5.92 17.30 -3.00
CA ARG A 64 -6.49 16.47 -1.93
C ARG A 64 -5.66 15.21 -1.71
N PHE A 65 -5.47 14.87 -0.45
CA PHE A 65 -4.95 13.55 -0.07
C PHE A 65 -6.15 12.65 0.27
N VAL A 66 -6.52 11.76 -0.66
CA VAL A 66 -7.76 10.96 -0.55
C VAL A 66 -7.55 9.58 0.06
N ALA A 67 -6.33 9.14 0.17
CA ALA A 67 -5.89 7.89 0.76
C ALA A 67 -4.63 8.13 1.58
N MET A 68 -4.41 7.34 2.63
CA MET A 68 -3.18 7.39 3.42
C MET A 68 -2.58 5.98 3.55
N HIS A 69 -1.27 5.89 3.32
CA HIS A 69 -0.48 4.73 3.69
C HIS A 69 0.03 4.89 5.13
N SER A 70 -0.20 3.89 5.97
CA SER A 70 0.21 3.93 7.37
C SER A 70 1.74 3.85 7.54
N PRO A 71 2.29 4.31 8.67
CA PRO A 71 3.61 3.87 9.09
C PRO A 71 3.67 2.34 9.16
N PHE A 72 4.78 1.74 8.75
CA PHE A 72 5.02 0.28 8.78
C PHE A 72 6.47 -0.04 9.10
N GLY A 73 6.80 -1.32 9.23
CA GLY A 73 8.14 -1.81 9.52
C GLY A 73 8.32 -2.13 11.01
N ARG A 74 9.53 -2.47 11.40
CA ARG A 74 9.88 -3.12 12.67
C ARG A 74 9.13 -2.66 13.91
N LYS A 75 8.79 -1.37 14.02
CA LYS A 75 8.14 -0.78 15.21
C LYS A 75 6.66 -0.48 15.01
N ASP A 76 6.22 -0.43 13.77
CA ASP A 76 4.88 0.06 13.40
C ASP A 76 4.00 -1.04 12.78
N ASP A 77 4.56 -2.24 12.52
CA ASP A 77 3.79 -3.39 12.05
C ASP A 77 2.76 -3.83 13.10
N LEU A 78 1.55 -4.19 12.67
CA LEU A 78 0.45 -4.56 13.57
C LEU A 78 0.73 -5.81 14.40
N ASN A 79 1.61 -6.67 13.92
CA ASN A 79 1.91 -7.99 14.49
C ASN A 79 3.20 -8.02 15.33
N ILE A 80 3.75 -6.87 15.73
CA ILE A 80 5.03 -6.83 16.46
C ILE A 80 4.98 -7.67 17.75
N PRO A 81 5.92 -8.63 17.93
CA PRO A 81 5.96 -9.53 19.09
C PRO A 81 6.81 -8.94 20.23
N VAL A 82 6.40 -7.77 20.73
CA VAL A 82 7.10 -7.01 21.77
C VAL A 82 6.25 -6.87 23.03
N ALA A 83 6.78 -6.24 24.09
CA ALA A 83 6.06 -5.98 25.31
C ALA A 83 4.79 -5.14 25.07
N GLN A 84 3.80 -5.28 25.96
CA GLN A 84 2.49 -4.61 25.85
C GLN A 84 2.65 -3.07 25.75
N GLU A 85 3.56 -2.49 26.48
CA GLU A 85 3.81 -1.05 26.48
C GLU A 85 4.30 -0.54 25.13
N GLU A 86 5.15 -1.31 24.44
CA GLU A 86 5.62 -0.97 23.09
C GLU A 86 4.50 -1.13 22.04
N ARG A 87 3.64 -2.13 22.20
CA ARG A 87 2.44 -2.30 21.37
C ARG A 87 1.48 -1.13 21.55
N GLU A 88 1.28 -0.65 22.78
CA GLU A 88 0.44 0.51 23.06
C GLU A 88 1.00 1.79 22.40
N GLN A 89 2.31 1.95 22.37
CA GLN A 89 2.96 3.05 21.65
C GLN A 89 2.71 2.95 20.13
N MET A 90 2.83 1.76 19.56
CA MET A 90 2.51 1.53 18.15
C MET A 90 1.04 1.87 17.85
N TRP A 91 0.08 1.43 18.69
CA TRP A 91 -1.32 1.79 18.50
C TRP A 91 -1.58 3.29 18.64
N GLN A 92 -0.88 3.99 19.54
CA GLN A 92 -0.97 5.45 19.65
C GLN A 92 -0.44 6.14 18.38
N THR A 93 0.67 5.65 17.81
CA THR A 93 1.21 6.13 16.54
C THR A 93 0.17 6.01 15.43
N HIS A 94 -0.46 4.83 15.29
CA HIS A 94 -1.50 4.63 14.29
C HIS A 94 -2.75 5.47 14.53
N ARG A 95 -3.22 5.63 15.77
CA ARG A 95 -4.34 6.52 16.09
C ARG A 95 -4.05 7.96 15.68
N ARG A 96 -2.85 8.46 15.99
CA ARG A 96 -2.45 9.81 15.59
C ARG A 96 -2.35 9.95 14.07
N ALA A 97 -1.82 8.96 13.37
CA ALA A 97 -1.79 8.92 11.92
C ALA A 97 -3.20 8.90 11.31
N MET A 98 -4.15 8.15 11.87
CA MET A 98 -5.56 8.16 11.45
C MET A 98 -6.22 9.52 11.67
N GLU A 99 -5.92 10.23 12.77
CA GLU A 99 -6.42 11.60 12.99
C GLU A 99 -5.90 12.54 11.91
N ILE A 100 -4.62 12.43 11.54
CA ILE A 100 -4.04 13.18 10.42
C ILE A 100 -4.74 12.83 9.11
N ALA A 101 -4.95 11.54 8.82
CA ALA A 101 -5.66 11.08 7.63
C ALA A 101 -7.05 11.72 7.51
N ALA A 102 -7.83 11.65 8.57
CA ALA A 102 -9.17 12.25 8.63
C ALA A 102 -9.15 13.77 8.46
N ASP A 103 -8.17 14.44 9.05
CA ASP A 103 -7.99 15.90 8.97
C ASP A 103 -7.62 16.39 7.55
N PHE A 104 -7.01 15.53 6.73
CA PHE A 104 -6.77 15.76 5.29
C PHE A 104 -7.91 15.28 4.40
N GLY A 105 -8.92 14.59 4.94
CA GLY A 105 -10.06 14.07 4.19
C GLY A 105 -9.79 12.76 3.47
N SER A 106 -8.78 12.01 3.89
CA SER A 106 -8.56 10.64 3.42
C SER A 106 -9.74 9.74 3.76
N ARG A 107 -10.03 8.78 2.89
CA ARG A 107 -11.13 7.80 3.06
C ARG A 107 -10.62 6.45 3.54
N THR A 108 -9.45 6.07 3.08
CA THR A 108 -8.79 4.81 3.43
C THR A 108 -7.50 5.08 4.20
N TYR A 109 -7.20 4.13 5.06
CA TYR A 109 -5.96 4.03 5.80
C TYR A 109 -5.37 2.66 5.54
N THR A 110 -4.47 2.56 4.56
CA THR A 110 -3.83 1.30 4.18
C THR A 110 -2.83 0.88 5.24
N MET A 111 -2.90 -0.38 5.66
CA MET A 111 -2.06 -0.94 6.70
C MET A 111 -1.43 -2.26 6.27
N HIS A 112 -0.11 -2.35 6.40
CA HIS A 112 0.55 -3.66 6.42
C HIS A 112 0.25 -4.36 7.75
N VAL A 113 -0.03 -5.65 7.69
CA VAL A 113 -0.11 -6.49 8.91
C VAL A 113 1.25 -6.55 9.58
N GLY A 114 2.30 -6.67 8.76
CA GLY A 114 3.69 -6.65 9.14
C GLY A 114 4.47 -7.84 8.59
N ALA A 115 5.52 -7.51 7.87
CA ALA A 115 6.41 -8.48 7.25
C ALA A 115 7.74 -8.61 7.98
N TYR A 116 8.17 -7.56 8.70
CA TYR A 116 9.53 -7.50 9.24
C TYR A 116 9.88 -8.69 10.14
N HIS A 117 9.07 -8.96 11.16
CA HIS A 117 9.35 -10.04 12.10
C HIS A 117 9.23 -11.44 11.47
N TYR A 118 8.34 -11.58 10.48
CA TYR A 118 8.23 -12.81 9.72
C TYR A 118 9.47 -13.06 8.85
N ILE A 119 9.86 -12.08 8.03
CA ILE A 119 10.93 -12.21 7.04
C ILE A 119 12.31 -12.16 7.70
N MET A 120 12.56 -11.20 8.60
CA MET A 120 13.90 -10.92 9.12
C MET A 120 14.22 -11.69 10.40
N GLU A 121 13.22 -11.98 11.21
CA GLU A 121 13.41 -12.65 12.50
C GLU A 121 12.85 -14.10 12.50
N HIS A 122 12.29 -14.53 11.39
CA HIS A 122 11.68 -15.86 11.21
C HIS A 122 10.68 -16.20 12.33
N THR A 123 9.89 -15.21 12.74
CA THR A 123 8.83 -15.43 13.73
C THR A 123 7.65 -16.13 13.06
N PRO A 124 7.18 -17.29 13.57
CA PRO A 124 6.09 -18.05 12.96
C PRO A 124 4.77 -17.28 12.88
N ARG A 125 4.00 -17.53 11.81
CA ARG A 125 2.67 -16.90 11.60
C ARG A 125 1.73 -17.13 12.77
N GLU A 126 1.77 -18.31 13.41
CA GLU A 126 0.94 -18.65 14.57
C GLU A 126 1.18 -17.72 15.77
N VAL A 127 2.39 -17.17 15.88
CA VAL A 127 2.73 -16.17 16.93
C VAL A 127 2.27 -14.78 16.49
N LEU A 128 2.43 -14.43 15.21
CA LEU A 128 2.17 -13.09 14.69
C LEU A 128 0.66 -12.81 14.50
N ARG A 129 -0.12 -13.81 14.07
CA ARG A 129 -1.55 -13.66 13.76
C ARG A 129 -2.40 -13.14 14.92
N PRO A 130 -2.31 -13.69 16.15
CA PRO A 130 -3.06 -13.16 17.30
C PRO A 130 -2.72 -11.70 17.61
N LEU A 131 -1.46 -11.30 17.41
CA LEU A 131 -1.00 -9.93 17.65
C LEU A 131 -1.58 -8.95 16.62
N ALA A 132 -1.60 -9.34 15.34
CA ALA A 132 -2.23 -8.57 14.30
C ALA A 132 -3.74 -8.40 14.56
N HIS A 133 -4.42 -9.48 14.90
CA HIS A 133 -5.84 -9.48 15.23
C HIS A 133 -6.16 -8.53 16.38
N GLN A 134 -5.40 -8.61 17.49
CA GLN A 134 -5.53 -7.69 18.62
C GLN A 134 -5.35 -6.22 18.20
N SER A 135 -4.37 -5.95 17.31
CA SER A 135 -4.15 -4.58 16.82
C SER A 135 -5.35 -4.06 16.03
N LEU A 136 -5.94 -4.89 15.15
CA LEU A 136 -7.17 -4.52 14.43
C LEU A 136 -8.33 -4.25 15.39
N GLU A 137 -8.54 -5.08 16.42
CA GLU A 137 -9.57 -4.85 17.45
C GLU A 137 -9.40 -3.51 18.16
N VAL A 138 -8.15 -3.14 18.48
CA VAL A 138 -7.83 -1.90 19.20
C VAL A 138 -7.95 -0.65 18.32
N LEU A 139 -7.64 -0.77 17.01
CA LEU A 139 -7.59 0.39 16.10
C LEU A 139 -8.92 0.66 15.40
N LEU A 140 -9.73 -0.38 15.15
CA LEU A 140 -10.97 -0.28 14.39
C LEU A 140 -11.97 0.75 14.96
N PRO A 141 -12.21 0.86 16.29
CA PRO A 141 -13.07 1.89 16.86
C PRO A 141 -12.61 3.32 16.56
N THR A 142 -11.29 3.54 16.39
CA THR A 142 -10.75 4.85 16.02
C THR A 142 -11.08 5.15 14.56
N ALA A 143 -10.90 4.18 13.65
CA ALA A 143 -11.27 4.34 12.24
C ALA A 143 -12.77 4.66 12.08
N GLU A 144 -13.64 3.92 12.76
CA GLU A 144 -15.09 4.17 12.78
C GLU A 144 -15.43 5.61 13.20
N LYS A 145 -14.88 6.04 14.32
CA LYS A 145 -15.10 7.39 14.86
C LYS A 145 -14.66 8.47 13.89
N LEU A 146 -13.60 8.24 13.15
CA LEU A 146 -13.00 9.18 12.19
C LEU A 146 -13.61 9.08 10.78
N GLY A 147 -14.48 8.10 10.52
CA GLY A 147 -15.05 7.85 9.19
C GLY A 147 -14.04 7.31 8.18
N LEU A 148 -12.97 6.68 8.65
CA LEU A 148 -11.95 6.02 7.83
C LEU A 148 -12.28 4.54 7.63
N VAL A 149 -11.76 3.98 6.56
CA VAL A 149 -11.74 2.53 6.35
C VAL A 149 -10.31 2.03 6.47
N ILE A 150 -10.03 1.16 7.44
CA ILE A 150 -8.79 0.41 7.50
C ILE A 150 -8.77 -0.54 6.30
N ALA A 151 -7.77 -0.41 5.45
CA ALA A 151 -7.55 -1.26 4.29
C ALA A 151 -6.33 -2.15 4.55
N VAL A 152 -6.58 -3.40 4.95
CA VAL A 152 -5.50 -4.37 5.24
C VAL A 152 -4.92 -4.85 3.91
N GLU A 153 -3.61 -4.70 3.75
CA GLU A 153 -2.95 -4.98 2.48
C GLU A 153 -2.45 -6.43 2.40
N ASN A 154 -2.67 -7.07 1.23
CA ASN A 154 -2.00 -8.32 0.91
C ASN A 154 -0.55 -8.07 0.49
N SER A 155 0.34 -8.96 0.91
CA SER A 155 1.73 -8.97 0.48
C SER A 155 2.14 -10.35 -0.05
N PHE A 156 3.37 -10.49 -0.50
CA PHE A 156 3.84 -11.71 -1.17
C PHE A 156 4.45 -12.74 -0.21
N GLU A 157 4.63 -12.43 1.07
CA GLU A 157 5.01 -13.39 2.08
C GLU A 157 3.78 -14.10 2.68
N PRO A 158 3.93 -15.34 3.17
CA PRO A 158 2.83 -16.14 3.72
C PRO A 158 2.07 -15.49 4.87
N SER A 159 2.71 -14.63 5.68
CA SER A 159 2.06 -13.94 6.81
C SER A 159 1.07 -12.85 6.39
N ASN A 160 1.10 -12.42 5.13
CA ASN A 160 0.22 -11.41 4.55
C ASN A 160 -0.38 -11.87 3.21
N SER A 161 -0.42 -13.17 2.94
CA SER A 161 -1.09 -13.69 1.76
C SER A 161 -2.58 -13.34 1.75
N ALA A 162 -3.25 -13.44 0.60
CA ALA A 162 -4.68 -13.13 0.51
C ALA A 162 -5.52 -13.99 1.47
N HIS A 163 -5.17 -15.26 1.68
CA HIS A 163 -5.83 -16.12 2.67
C HIS A 163 -5.60 -15.63 4.10
N GLU A 164 -4.38 -15.21 4.43
CA GLU A 164 -4.07 -14.68 5.75
C GLU A 164 -4.81 -13.37 6.02
N VAL A 165 -4.78 -12.44 5.07
CA VAL A 165 -5.52 -11.17 5.15
C VAL A 165 -7.02 -11.43 5.35
N LEU A 166 -7.62 -12.33 4.56
CA LEU A 166 -9.03 -12.70 4.74
C LEU A 166 -9.29 -13.28 6.12
N SER A 167 -8.42 -14.17 6.62
CA SER A 167 -8.53 -14.74 7.97
C SER A 167 -8.52 -13.67 9.05
N LEU A 168 -7.64 -12.66 8.92
CA LEU A 168 -7.51 -11.55 9.86
C LEU A 168 -8.74 -10.64 9.88
N ILE A 169 -9.32 -10.32 8.72
CA ILE A 169 -10.47 -9.40 8.66
C ILE A 169 -11.82 -10.10 8.88
N THR A 170 -11.90 -11.43 8.73
CA THR A 170 -13.15 -12.21 8.83
C THR A 170 -13.96 -11.91 10.11
N PRO A 171 -13.38 -11.81 11.31
CA PRO A 171 -14.13 -11.48 12.51
C PRO A 171 -14.80 -10.11 12.49
N PHE A 172 -14.34 -9.21 11.61
CA PHE A 172 -14.79 -7.82 11.52
C PHE A 172 -15.65 -7.53 10.29
N LEU A 173 -15.95 -8.52 9.44
CA LEU A 173 -16.62 -8.30 8.13
C LEU A 173 -18.01 -7.65 8.21
N GLY A 174 -18.64 -7.60 9.38
CA GLY A 174 -19.87 -6.82 9.61
C GLY A 174 -19.65 -5.31 9.76
N ASN A 175 -18.41 -4.88 9.90
CA ASN A 175 -18.02 -3.50 10.12
C ASN A 175 -17.64 -2.81 8.80
N PRO A 176 -18.29 -1.68 8.43
CA PRO A 176 -17.96 -0.96 7.19
C PRO A 176 -16.57 -0.30 7.22
N ALA A 177 -15.98 -0.07 8.40
CA ALA A 177 -14.70 0.61 8.58
C ALA A 177 -13.47 -0.31 8.40
N ILE A 178 -13.65 -1.55 7.90
CA ILE A 178 -12.56 -2.45 7.53
C ILE A 178 -12.77 -3.02 6.13
N GLY A 179 -11.68 -3.20 5.41
CA GLY A 179 -11.64 -3.80 4.09
C GLY A 179 -10.21 -4.19 3.72
N VAL A 180 -9.98 -4.35 2.45
CA VAL A 180 -8.72 -4.80 1.88
C VAL A 180 -8.14 -3.74 0.95
N CYS A 181 -6.83 -3.50 1.05
CA CYS A 181 -6.03 -2.96 -0.02
C CYS A 181 -5.50 -4.13 -0.86
N TYR A 182 -5.92 -4.22 -2.12
CA TYR A 182 -5.40 -5.24 -3.02
C TYR A 182 -4.16 -4.73 -3.73
N ASP A 183 -2.99 -5.23 -3.34
CA ASP A 183 -1.76 -4.93 -4.03
C ASP A 183 -1.57 -5.86 -5.23
N THR A 184 -1.45 -5.24 -6.43
CA THR A 184 -1.39 -5.95 -7.70
C THR A 184 -0.06 -6.65 -7.93
N GLY A 185 1.04 -6.03 -7.51
CA GLY A 185 2.38 -6.58 -7.66
C GLY A 185 2.64 -7.73 -6.70
N HIS A 186 2.23 -7.59 -5.46
CA HIS A 186 2.35 -8.63 -4.45
C HIS A 186 1.56 -9.89 -4.85
N ALA A 187 0.31 -9.72 -5.26
CA ALA A 187 -0.51 -10.82 -5.76
C ALA A 187 0.11 -11.46 -7.00
N HIS A 188 0.72 -10.66 -7.88
CA HIS A 188 1.39 -11.18 -9.08
C HIS A 188 2.61 -12.05 -8.75
N ILE A 189 3.38 -11.73 -7.70
CA ILE A 189 4.50 -12.56 -7.23
C ILE A 189 4.00 -13.92 -6.76
N GLN A 190 2.88 -13.99 -6.06
CA GLN A 190 2.31 -15.24 -5.55
C GLN A 190 1.52 -16.05 -6.58
N ALA A 191 1.04 -15.43 -7.65
CA ALA A 191 0.18 -16.12 -8.63
C ALA A 191 0.91 -17.27 -9.35
N PRO A 192 0.29 -18.47 -9.46
CA PRO A 192 0.90 -19.65 -10.06
C PRO A 192 0.78 -19.65 -11.59
N TYR A 193 1.50 -18.79 -12.27
CA TYR A 193 1.51 -18.79 -13.73
C TYR A 193 2.30 -19.98 -14.29
N PRO A 194 1.92 -20.56 -15.46
CA PRO A 194 2.61 -21.74 -16.04
C PRO A 194 4.10 -21.53 -16.38
N TRP A 195 4.50 -20.27 -16.59
CA TRP A 195 5.88 -19.90 -16.89
C TRP A 195 6.73 -19.67 -15.64
N LYS A 196 6.12 -19.58 -14.46
CA LYS A 196 6.84 -19.41 -13.20
C LYS A 196 7.46 -20.70 -12.72
N LYS A 197 8.73 -20.61 -12.35
CA LYS A 197 9.48 -21.72 -11.77
C LYS A 197 10.12 -21.25 -10.47
N ARG A 198 10.13 -22.13 -9.47
CA ARG A 198 10.71 -21.83 -8.16
C ARG A 198 12.17 -21.36 -8.26
N GLU A 199 12.96 -21.99 -9.12
CA GLU A 199 14.37 -21.68 -9.33
C GLU A 199 14.64 -20.29 -9.92
N ASN A 200 13.64 -19.59 -10.42
CA ASN A 200 13.75 -18.23 -10.96
C ASN A 200 13.47 -17.15 -9.93
N TYR A 201 12.99 -17.52 -8.74
CA TYR A 201 12.85 -16.56 -7.64
C TYR A 201 14.23 -16.23 -7.06
N PRO A 202 14.47 -14.99 -6.61
CA PRO A 202 15.71 -14.66 -5.91
C PRO A 202 15.93 -15.60 -4.72
N GLU A 203 17.15 -16.12 -4.58
CA GLU A 203 17.51 -17.03 -3.48
C GLU A 203 17.19 -16.42 -2.11
N GLU A 204 17.41 -15.13 -1.96
CA GLU A 204 17.11 -14.35 -0.77
C GLU A 204 15.60 -14.38 -0.45
N HIS A 205 14.72 -14.28 -1.45
CA HIS A 205 13.29 -14.47 -1.25
C HIS A 205 12.95 -15.88 -0.77
N LEU A 206 13.58 -16.91 -1.38
CA LEU A 206 13.33 -18.29 -0.99
C LEU A 206 13.78 -18.59 0.44
N GLN A 207 14.84 -17.94 0.91
CA GLN A 207 15.40 -18.15 2.25
C GLN A 207 14.65 -17.37 3.32
N HIS A 208 14.23 -16.14 3.04
CA HIS A 208 13.66 -15.24 4.03
C HIS A 208 12.14 -15.11 3.91
N THR A 209 11.60 -14.95 2.70
CA THR A 209 10.16 -14.78 2.51
C THR A 209 9.39 -16.09 2.66
N TRP A 210 9.92 -17.18 2.12
CA TRP A 210 9.27 -18.51 2.15
C TRP A 210 10.03 -19.54 3.02
N TRP A 211 10.57 -19.09 4.14
CA TRP A 211 11.32 -19.98 5.05
C TRP A 211 10.45 -21.08 5.67
N GLU A 212 9.13 -20.88 5.83
CA GLU A 212 8.17 -21.92 6.22
C GLU A 212 7.77 -22.86 5.06
N GLY A 213 8.25 -22.58 3.85
CA GLY A 213 7.96 -23.35 2.64
C GLY A 213 7.44 -22.49 1.51
N PHE A 214 7.92 -22.77 0.29
CA PHE A 214 7.49 -22.05 -0.90
C PHE A 214 6.04 -22.38 -1.23
N GLN A 215 5.20 -21.37 -1.27
CA GLN A 215 3.77 -21.46 -1.54
C GLN A 215 3.32 -20.36 -2.49
N LEU A 216 2.64 -20.75 -3.57
CA LEU A 216 1.94 -19.82 -4.45
C LEU A 216 0.45 -19.81 -4.12
N GLU A 217 -0.20 -18.67 -4.35
CA GLU A 217 -1.59 -18.44 -4.03
C GLU A 217 -2.38 -18.14 -5.32
N PRO A 218 -3.17 -19.10 -5.80
CA PRO A 218 -4.06 -18.86 -6.91
C PRO A 218 -5.24 -17.99 -6.47
N ASP A 219 -5.76 -17.21 -7.43
CA ASP A 219 -7.05 -16.51 -7.28
C ASP A 219 -7.17 -15.51 -6.13
N ALA A 220 -6.04 -14.87 -5.74
CA ALA A 220 -6.01 -13.88 -4.65
C ALA A 220 -7.10 -12.79 -4.81
N LEU A 221 -7.31 -12.27 -6.03
CA LEU A 221 -8.35 -11.28 -6.25
C LEU A 221 -9.75 -11.87 -6.08
N ALA A 222 -10.02 -13.06 -6.59
CA ALA A 222 -11.35 -13.69 -6.44
C ALA A 222 -11.71 -13.90 -4.97
N LEU A 223 -10.73 -14.23 -4.14
CA LEU A 223 -10.88 -14.40 -2.70
C LEU A 223 -11.19 -13.07 -2.00
N LEU A 224 -10.48 -11.99 -2.35
CA LEU A 224 -10.53 -10.71 -1.67
C LEU A 224 -11.57 -9.74 -2.24
N GLN A 225 -12.01 -9.92 -3.48
CA GLN A 225 -12.87 -9.01 -4.26
C GLN A 225 -14.06 -8.43 -3.49
N PRO A 226 -14.82 -9.19 -2.67
CA PRO A 226 -15.96 -8.65 -1.92
C PRO A 226 -15.57 -7.61 -0.86
N HIS A 227 -14.29 -7.59 -0.47
CA HIS A 227 -13.77 -6.80 0.64
C HIS A 227 -12.81 -5.69 0.21
N VAL A 228 -12.40 -5.67 -1.07
CA VAL A 228 -11.49 -4.65 -1.61
C VAL A 228 -12.13 -3.28 -1.55
N VAL A 229 -11.47 -2.35 -0.87
CA VAL A 229 -11.87 -0.93 -0.74
C VAL A 229 -10.90 0.01 -1.43
N THR A 230 -9.67 -0.42 -1.63
CA THR A 230 -8.63 0.29 -2.40
C THR A 230 -7.66 -0.72 -3.00
N CYS A 231 -6.78 -0.28 -3.89
CA CYS A 231 -5.71 -1.12 -4.40
C CYS A 231 -4.45 -0.31 -4.69
N HIS A 232 -3.31 -0.93 -4.52
CA HIS A 232 -2.03 -0.45 -5.02
C HIS A 232 -1.78 -0.99 -6.43
N ILE A 233 -1.52 -0.08 -7.37
CA ILE A 233 -1.32 -0.42 -8.77
C ILE A 233 0.15 -0.17 -9.13
N HIS A 234 0.89 -1.25 -9.27
CA HIS A 234 2.25 -1.29 -9.82
C HIS A 234 2.48 -2.64 -10.51
N ASP A 235 3.56 -2.75 -11.25
CA ASP A 235 3.89 -3.94 -12.02
C ASP A 235 5.20 -4.57 -11.55
N ASN A 236 5.42 -5.81 -11.93
CA ASN A 236 6.68 -6.54 -11.76
C ASN A 236 6.75 -7.73 -12.72
N THR A 237 7.86 -8.46 -12.67
CA THR A 237 8.08 -9.66 -13.51
C THR A 237 7.49 -10.94 -12.91
N GLY A 238 6.79 -10.85 -11.76
CA GLY A 238 6.23 -11.99 -11.04
C GLY A 238 7.23 -12.74 -10.15
N TYR A 239 8.45 -12.24 -10.00
CA TYR A 239 9.50 -12.87 -9.18
C TYR A 239 10.04 -11.99 -8.06
N ALA A 240 9.90 -10.68 -8.17
CA ALA A 240 10.38 -9.74 -7.18
C ALA A 240 9.47 -8.52 -7.16
N ASP A 241 9.37 -7.91 -5.99
CA ASP A 241 8.63 -6.67 -5.78
C ASP A 241 9.42 -5.48 -6.34
N LEU A 242 9.01 -5.01 -7.53
CA LEU A 242 9.75 -4.02 -8.30
C LEU A 242 9.10 -2.64 -8.28
N HIS A 243 7.83 -2.54 -7.92
CA HIS A 243 7.05 -1.30 -8.03
C HIS A 243 7.22 -0.60 -9.40
N ALA A 244 7.27 -1.41 -10.47
CA ALA A 244 7.43 -0.90 -11.83
C ALA A 244 6.14 -0.23 -12.32
N MET A 245 6.29 0.59 -13.39
CA MET A 245 5.13 1.16 -14.06
C MET A 245 4.27 0.06 -14.71
N PRO A 246 2.95 0.15 -14.67
CA PRO A 246 2.09 -0.76 -15.44
C PRO A 246 2.54 -0.87 -16.90
N PHE A 247 2.56 -2.10 -17.42
CA PHE A 247 3.09 -2.52 -18.72
C PHE A 247 4.63 -2.63 -18.82
N ASP A 248 5.39 -2.33 -17.78
CA ASP A 248 6.83 -2.59 -17.74
C ASP A 248 7.15 -3.97 -17.16
N GLY A 249 6.16 -4.65 -16.58
CA GLY A 249 6.23 -6.00 -16.06
C GLY A 249 5.40 -7.00 -16.87
N THR A 250 4.82 -7.97 -16.19
CA THR A 250 4.09 -9.09 -16.80
C THR A 250 2.66 -9.26 -16.27
N ILE A 251 2.13 -8.29 -15.52
CA ILE A 251 0.74 -8.31 -15.05
C ILE A 251 -0.22 -8.20 -16.25
N PRO A 252 -1.23 -9.10 -16.35
CA PRO A 252 -2.22 -9.07 -17.44
C PRO A 252 -3.28 -7.99 -17.21
N TRP A 253 -2.93 -6.73 -17.44
CA TRP A 253 -3.78 -5.55 -17.16
C TRP A 253 -5.14 -5.57 -17.84
N ASP A 254 -5.23 -6.15 -19.05
CA ASP A 254 -6.49 -6.24 -19.80
C ASP A 254 -7.56 -7.07 -19.08
N THR A 255 -7.14 -8.00 -18.23
CA THR A 255 -8.05 -8.83 -17.42
C THR A 255 -8.17 -8.34 -15.98
N LEU A 256 -7.07 -7.86 -15.41
CA LEU A 256 -7.03 -7.44 -14.01
C LEU A 256 -7.83 -6.15 -13.77
N MET A 257 -7.65 -5.11 -14.60
CA MET A 257 -8.32 -3.83 -14.39
C MET A 257 -9.85 -3.91 -14.42
N PRO A 258 -10.50 -4.63 -15.37
CA PRO A 258 -11.95 -4.85 -15.31
C PRO A 258 -12.40 -5.54 -14.01
N ALA A 259 -11.65 -6.53 -13.52
CA ALA A 259 -11.97 -7.23 -12.27
C ALA A 259 -11.84 -6.33 -11.04
N LEU A 260 -10.80 -5.48 -10.97
CA LEU A 260 -10.64 -4.49 -9.91
C LEU A 260 -11.77 -3.45 -9.91
N ARG A 261 -12.18 -2.97 -11.10
CA ARG A 261 -13.31 -2.04 -11.20
C ARG A 261 -14.66 -2.66 -10.83
N ALA A 262 -14.76 -3.98 -10.85
CA ALA A 262 -15.94 -4.71 -10.40
C ALA A 262 -15.99 -4.96 -8.89
N CYS A 263 -14.96 -4.56 -8.13
CA CYS A 263 -14.96 -4.67 -6.67
C CYS A 263 -16.08 -3.79 -6.07
N PRO A 264 -17.03 -4.36 -5.32
CA PRO A 264 -18.26 -3.65 -4.94
C PRO A 264 -18.05 -2.54 -3.91
N ARG A 265 -16.93 -2.56 -3.21
CA ARG A 265 -16.60 -1.60 -2.15
C ARG A 265 -15.48 -0.62 -2.53
N MET A 266 -15.02 -0.61 -3.78
CA MET A 266 -13.92 0.24 -4.23
C MET A 266 -14.18 1.72 -3.94
N LEU A 267 -13.31 2.36 -3.15
CA LEU A 267 -13.38 3.77 -2.78
C LEU A 267 -12.46 4.63 -3.66
N GLU A 268 -11.23 4.19 -3.87
CA GLU A 268 -10.25 4.78 -4.77
C GLU A 268 -9.24 3.74 -5.25
N PHE A 269 -8.47 4.12 -6.26
CA PHE A 269 -7.29 3.42 -6.74
C PHE A 269 -6.05 4.23 -6.35
N GLN A 270 -4.91 3.59 -6.10
CA GLN A 270 -3.66 4.24 -5.75
C GLN A 270 -2.55 3.80 -6.67
N THR A 271 -1.74 4.74 -7.16
CA THR A 271 -0.50 4.40 -7.85
C THR A 271 0.58 4.12 -6.81
N GLU A 272 1.49 3.18 -7.09
CA GLU A 272 2.56 2.85 -6.15
C GLU A 272 3.88 2.53 -6.85
N GLN A 273 4.27 3.34 -7.81
CA GLN A 273 5.53 3.17 -8.53
C GLN A 273 6.71 3.78 -7.76
N CYS A 274 7.86 3.09 -7.81
CA CYS A 274 9.13 3.69 -7.46
C CYS A 274 9.59 4.64 -8.58
N PHE A 275 9.80 5.91 -8.24
CA PHE A 275 10.26 6.92 -9.20
C PHE A 275 11.77 6.92 -9.41
N ASP A 276 12.53 6.45 -8.42
CA ASP A 276 13.97 6.57 -8.42
C ASP A 276 14.66 5.40 -9.13
N GLU A 277 15.83 5.71 -9.70
CA GLU A 277 16.85 4.72 -9.96
C GLU A 277 17.33 4.16 -8.61
N GLY A 278 16.84 3.02 -8.23
CA GLY A 278 17.20 2.37 -7.00
C GLY A 278 17.20 0.87 -7.17
N THR A 279 17.64 0.20 -6.15
CA THR A 279 17.49 -1.24 -6.03
C THR A 279 16.61 -1.53 -4.82
N ASN A 280 15.72 -2.52 -4.95
CA ASN A 280 15.06 -3.06 -3.78
C ASN A 280 16.07 -3.79 -2.87
N TRP A 281 15.62 -4.27 -1.73
CA TRP A 281 16.44 -5.02 -0.78
C TRP A 281 17.12 -6.27 -1.38
N ALA A 282 16.59 -6.83 -2.50
CA ALA A 282 17.21 -7.94 -3.25
C ALA A 282 18.16 -7.46 -4.38
N GLY A 283 18.54 -6.17 -4.42
CA GLY A 283 19.46 -5.61 -5.42
C GLY A 283 18.89 -5.48 -6.83
N LYS A 284 17.56 -5.52 -7.00
CA LYS A 284 16.90 -5.33 -8.30
C LYS A 284 16.62 -3.85 -8.58
N LEU A 285 16.81 -3.43 -9.82
CA LEU A 285 16.43 -2.08 -10.25
C LEU A 285 14.92 -1.90 -10.12
N LEU A 286 14.52 -0.79 -9.46
CA LEU A 286 13.12 -0.45 -9.20
C LEU A 286 12.51 0.41 -10.31
N ALA A 287 13.34 1.16 -11.05
CA ALA A 287 12.91 1.99 -12.16
C ALA A 287 13.96 1.93 -13.29
N PRO A 288 13.58 2.28 -14.54
CA PRO A 288 14.53 2.40 -15.62
C PRO A 288 15.57 3.51 -15.35
N PRO A 289 16.73 3.49 -16.05
CA PRO A 289 17.69 4.59 -15.98
C PRO A 289 17.01 5.95 -16.23
N GLY A 290 17.26 6.94 -15.35
CA GLY A 290 16.58 8.24 -15.36
C GLY A 290 15.26 8.29 -14.58
N GLY A 291 14.82 7.17 -14.00
CA GLY A 291 13.57 7.09 -13.23
C GLY A 291 12.30 7.24 -14.09
N TYR A 292 11.16 7.40 -13.43
CA TYR A 292 9.88 7.70 -14.09
C TYR A 292 9.57 9.19 -14.03
N SER A 293 9.04 9.76 -15.13
CA SER A 293 8.50 11.12 -15.13
C SER A 293 7.02 11.14 -14.75
N ILE A 294 6.55 12.28 -14.21
CA ILE A 294 5.12 12.53 -13.95
C ILE A 294 4.30 12.30 -15.23
N ARG A 295 4.77 12.84 -16.36
CA ARG A 295 4.13 12.62 -17.66
C ARG A 295 3.92 11.14 -17.96
N ARG A 296 4.98 10.33 -17.83
CA ARG A 296 4.88 8.87 -18.10
C ARG A 296 3.90 8.19 -17.15
N GLN A 297 3.91 8.55 -15.88
CA GLN A 297 2.97 8.02 -14.92
C GLN A 297 1.53 8.32 -15.35
N VAL A 298 1.21 9.60 -15.62
CA VAL A 298 -0.15 9.99 -16.00
C VAL A 298 -0.58 9.31 -17.30
N GLU A 299 0.25 9.36 -18.36
CA GLU A 299 -0.05 8.71 -19.66
C GLU A 299 -0.28 7.19 -19.50
N THR A 300 0.48 6.53 -18.61
CA THR A 300 0.31 5.09 -18.33
C THR A 300 -1.03 4.80 -17.67
N PHE A 301 -1.43 5.60 -16.69
CA PHE A 301 -2.73 5.41 -16.01
C PHE A 301 -3.91 5.82 -16.90
N GLN A 302 -3.76 6.78 -17.81
CA GLN A 302 -4.73 7.04 -18.88
C GLN A 302 -4.90 5.82 -19.78
N LYS A 303 -3.82 5.15 -20.15
CA LYS A 303 -3.87 3.89 -20.93
C LYS A 303 -4.58 2.77 -20.17
N LEU A 304 -4.50 2.74 -18.84
CA LEU A 304 -5.30 1.84 -17.98
C LEU A 304 -6.78 2.25 -17.91
N GLY A 305 -7.18 3.37 -18.51
CA GLY A 305 -8.54 3.87 -18.56
C GLY A 305 -8.95 4.75 -17.38
N PHE A 306 -8.01 5.37 -16.70
CA PHE A 306 -8.33 6.45 -15.76
C PHE A 306 -8.43 7.79 -16.52
N PRO A 307 -9.39 8.66 -16.17
CA PRO A 307 -9.45 10.00 -16.76
C PRO A 307 -8.23 10.83 -16.37
N ALA A 308 -7.91 11.80 -17.25
CA ALA A 308 -6.95 12.85 -16.91
C ALA A 308 -7.56 13.78 -15.87
#